data_1d3042dd4904a6f41afda81bea6adf1d
#
_entry.id   1d3042dd4904a6f41afda81bea6adf1d
#
_cell.length_a   1.000
_cell.length_b   1.000
_cell.length_c   1.000
_cell.angle_alpha   90.00
_cell.angle_beta   90.00
_cell.angle_gamma   90.00
#
_symmetry.space_group_name_H-M   'P 1'
#
loop_
_entity.id
_entity.type
_entity.pdbx_description
1 polymer ?
#
loop_
_entity_poly.entity_id
_entity_poly.type
_entity_poly.pdbx_seq_one_letter_code
_entity_poly.pdbx_strand_id
1 'polypeptide(L)'
;MKKFSKVLALVLCFAMIACFAACGETGKTDGTTAADATKADGNGSETKADAANTSFDFSKEGEYTSKNTTYVIGLTGPLTGDASQYGIAVQRGAQIAVDEINAAGGLNGVNFSLNMKDDKATAADASTGYDALYEEGMQVSLCSVTSGSAESFASRADEDGVFALTPSGSSDKVINASKYAFRVCFGDPDQGTLAAQTVAKEFNNIGAIYDNSDPYSQGIYEAFKAEMAKLGKEYKEQTFDAENKRDFSTQAEALKDCDVIFLPIYYTEAGLIAKACAAKGCTAELFGCDGLDGVDEQIDASVTAKIKYITPFDVKSTDEKVKSFVESFKTKYNATPDQFAADAYDAVYIIYNAMKTAGVNNVKVDPQTLGDALIATVASKDFSYTGLTGTMTWAENGACSKEPVIVELN
;
A
#
# COMPACT_ATOMS: atom_id res chain seq x y z
N MET A 1 -29.88 4.49 -46.77
CA MET A 1 -30.38 3.27 -47.46
C MET A 1 -29.60 2.06 -46.99
N LYS A 2 -30.33 1.05 -46.46
CA LYS A 2 -29.99 -0.38 -46.34
C LYS A 2 -28.79 -0.71 -45.44
N LYS A 3 -28.80 -1.70 -44.56
CA LYS A 3 -29.80 -2.57 -43.89
C LYS A 3 -29.07 -3.34 -42.82
N PHE A 4 -29.67 -3.49 -41.67
CA PHE A 4 -29.67 -4.54 -40.67
C PHE A 4 -28.96 -5.86 -41.00
N SER A 5 -28.25 -6.45 -40.03
CA SER A 5 -28.49 -7.83 -39.64
C SER A 5 -28.12 -8.13 -38.20
N LYS A 6 -29.06 -8.67 -37.45
CA LYS A 6 -28.99 -9.24 -36.11
C LYS A 6 -28.75 -10.73 -36.23
N VAL A 7 -27.97 -11.33 -35.29
CA VAL A 7 -28.11 -12.74 -34.84
C VAL A 7 -27.49 -12.76 -33.43
N LEU A 8 -28.14 -12.92 -32.39
CA LEU A 8 -29.06 -13.68 -31.57
C LEU A 8 -28.59 -15.14 -31.25
N ALA A 9 -28.51 -15.37 -29.94
CA ALA A 9 -28.64 -16.61 -29.16
C ALA A 9 -27.40 -17.54 -29.10
N LEU A 10 -27.08 -18.18 -28.01
CA LEU A 10 -27.89 -19.00 -27.12
C LEU A 10 -27.16 -19.29 -25.78
N VAL A 11 -27.92 -19.31 -24.71
CA VAL A 11 -27.64 -19.80 -23.36
C VAL A 11 -27.45 -21.32 -23.36
N LEU A 12 -26.54 -21.82 -22.54
CA LEU A 12 -26.75 -23.17 -21.93
C LEU A 12 -26.05 -23.25 -20.56
N CYS A 13 -26.89 -23.35 -19.53
CA CYS A 13 -26.59 -23.82 -18.18
C CYS A 13 -26.31 -25.33 -18.20
N PHE A 14 -25.33 -25.79 -17.42
CA PHE A 14 -25.42 -27.10 -16.82
C PHE A 14 -24.80 -27.11 -15.42
N ALA A 15 -25.69 -27.27 -14.44
CA ALA A 15 -25.36 -27.67 -13.09
C ALA A 15 -25.32 -29.19 -13.03
N MET A 16 -24.35 -29.78 -12.33
CA MET A 16 -24.50 -31.12 -11.77
C MET A 16 -23.84 -31.23 -10.40
N ILE A 17 -24.72 -31.42 -9.42
CA ILE A 17 -24.48 -31.89 -8.07
C ILE A 17 -24.30 -33.43 -8.13
N ALA A 18 -23.35 -33.98 -7.38
CA ALA A 18 -23.48 -35.32 -6.84
C ALA A 18 -22.71 -35.48 -5.53
N CYS A 19 -23.46 -35.61 -4.46
CA CYS A 19 -23.07 -36.16 -3.16
C CYS A 19 -22.77 -37.67 -3.28
N PHE A 20 -21.83 -38.17 -2.49
CA PHE A 20 -21.95 -39.47 -1.86
C PHE A 20 -21.28 -39.49 -0.49
N ALA A 21 -22.08 -39.84 0.48
CA ALA A 21 -21.72 -40.21 1.85
C ALA A 21 -21.76 -41.75 1.97
N ALA A 22 -20.93 -42.31 2.84
CA ALA A 22 -21.17 -43.48 3.67
C ALA A 22 -19.90 -43.83 4.46
N CYS A 23 -19.86 -43.71 5.76
CA CYS A 23 -20.31 -44.62 6.84
C CYS A 23 -19.43 -45.83 7.10
N GLY A 24 -19.04 -45.97 8.40
CA GLY A 24 -18.67 -47.24 9.08
C GLY A 24 -17.51 -47.03 10.03
N GLU A 25 -17.68 -46.68 11.32
CA GLU A 25 -17.92 -47.47 12.55
C GLU A 25 -16.75 -48.45 12.88
N THR A 26 -16.19 -48.48 13.99
CA THR A 26 -16.30 -48.48 15.44
C THR A 26 -15.00 -49.02 16.06
N GLY A 27 -14.66 -48.64 17.28
CA GLY A 27 -13.69 -49.39 18.09
C GLY A 27 -13.06 -48.56 19.24
N LYS A 28 -13.72 -48.60 20.40
CA LYS A 28 -13.23 -48.18 21.72
C LYS A 28 -12.06 -49.04 22.21
N THR A 29 -11.12 -48.49 22.94
CA THR A 29 -10.94 -48.87 24.37
C THR A 29 -9.88 -47.98 25.05
N ASP A 30 -10.15 -47.78 26.35
CA ASP A 30 -9.49 -47.04 27.40
C ASP A 30 -8.02 -47.36 27.70
N GLY A 31 -7.36 -46.42 28.39
CA GLY A 31 -6.19 -46.72 29.21
C GLY A 31 -5.41 -45.52 29.67
N THR A 32 -5.77 -44.97 30.86
CA THR A 32 -5.09 -44.09 31.78
C THR A 32 -3.57 -44.35 31.96
N THR A 33 -2.72 -43.33 32.12
CA THR A 33 -2.11 -42.81 33.37
C THR A 33 -0.87 -41.92 33.13
N ALA A 34 -0.88 -40.77 33.78
CA ALA A 34 0.17 -40.03 34.53
C ALA A 34 1.60 -39.81 33.99
N ALA A 35 1.88 -38.54 33.84
CA ALA A 35 3.00 -37.72 34.29
C ALA A 35 4.45 -38.30 34.29
N ASP A 36 5.34 -37.63 33.58
CA ASP A 36 6.52 -37.05 34.18
C ASP A 36 7.14 -35.94 33.32
N ALA A 37 7.65 -34.90 33.95
CA ALA A 37 8.26 -33.74 33.35
C ALA A 37 9.75 -33.95 33.18
N THR A 38 10.30 -33.67 31.98
CA THR A 38 11.73 -33.27 31.87
C THR A 38 12.02 -32.45 30.61
N LYS A 39 12.49 -31.25 30.87
CA LYS A 39 13.43 -30.35 30.14
C LYS A 39 13.44 -30.30 28.62
N ALA A 40 13.28 -29.04 28.20
CA ALA A 40 13.58 -28.49 26.87
C ALA A 40 15.05 -28.74 26.46
N ASP A 41 15.21 -29.16 25.23
CA ASP A 41 16.34 -28.81 24.39
C ASP A 41 15.83 -28.40 23.03
N GLY A 42 16.14 -27.14 22.70
CA GLY A 42 15.78 -26.55 21.44
C GLY A 42 16.60 -27.13 20.29
N ASN A 43 15.93 -27.71 19.34
CA ASN A 43 16.49 -27.93 18.01
C ASN A 43 15.42 -27.53 17.01
N GLY A 44 15.51 -26.30 16.54
CA GLY A 44 14.68 -25.79 15.44
C GLY A 44 14.98 -26.58 14.17
N SER A 45 14.09 -27.49 13.84
CA SER A 45 14.08 -28.16 12.55
C SER A 45 13.72 -27.11 11.50
N GLU A 46 14.72 -26.62 10.76
CA GLU A 46 14.51 -25.95 9.49
C GLU A 46 13.89 -26.96 8.51
N THR A 47 12.57 -26.92 8.38
CA THR A 47 11.90 -27.56 7.25
C THR A 47 12.26 -26.79 5.99
N LYS A 48 13.20 -27.33 5.21
CA LYS A 48 13.38 -26.92 3.81
C LYS A 48 12.07 -27.16 3.09
N ALA A 49 11.34 -26.07 2.79
CA ALA A 49 10.30 -26.07 1.78
C ALA A 49 10.98 -26.24 0.42
N ASP A 50 10.58 -27.24 -0.35
CA ASP A 50 10.93 -27.36 -1.76
C ASP A 50 10.24 -26.23 -2.53
N ALA A 51 10.89 -25.05 -2.59
CA ALA A 51 10.54 -23.98 -3.51
C ALA A 51 10.66 -24.55 -4.93
N ALA A 52 9.68 -24.32 -5.77
CA ALA A 52 9.74 -24.61 -7.20
C ALA A 52 11.05 -24.01 -7.74
N ASN A 53 12.01 -24.86 -8.11
CA ASN A 53 13.38 -24.50 -8.41
C ASN A 53 13.46 -23.86 -9.82
N THR A 54 12.97 -22.64 -9.97
CA THR A 54 13.34 -21.76 -11.07
C THR A 54 14.66 -21.10 -10.68
N SER A 55 15.79 -21.72 -11.04
CA SER A 55 17.10 -21.08 -10.85
C SER A 55 17.24 -19.95 -11.85
N PHE A 56 17.15 -18.70 -11.37
CA PHE A 56 17.47 -17.53 -12.16
C PHE A 56 19.00 -17.40 -12.35
N ASP A 57 19.41 -17.04 -13.56
CA ASP A 57 20.83 -16.77 -13.86
C ASP A 57 21.10 -15.26 -13.67
N PHE A 58 21.66 -14.91 -12.53
CA PHE A 58 22.01 -13.52 -12.20
C PHE A 58 23.36 -13.07 -12.78
N SER A 59 24.01 -13.84 -13.68
CA SER A 59 25.29 -13.46 -14.29
C SER A 59 25.16 -12.35 -15.32
N LYS A 60 23.97 -12.16 -15.89
CA LYS A 60 23.72 -11.09 -16.88
C LYS A 60 23.82 -9.72 -16.19
N GLU A 61 24.74 -8.87 -16.67
CA GLU A 61 24.88 -7.48 -16.26
C GLU A 61 24.01 -6.57 -17.12
N GLY A 62 23.38 -5.55 -16.54
CA GLY A 62 22.63 -4.55 -17.27
C GLY A 62 23.54 -3.41 -17.79
N GLU A 63 23.06 -2.66 -18.77
CA GLU A 63 23.79 -1.55 -19.37
C GLU A 63 24.22 -0.51 -18.31
N TYR A 64 23.27 -0.05 -17.50
CA TYR A 64 23.51 0.97 -16.49
C TYR A 64 23.98 0.40 -15.15
N THR A 65 23.69 -0.88 -14.85
CA THR A 65 24.07 -1.52 -13.58
C THR A 65 25.49 -2.06 -13.57
N SER A 66 26.16 -2.16 -14.74
CA SER A 66 27.50 -2.73 -14.87
C SER A 66 28.60 -2.05 -14.02
N LYS A 67 28.33 -0.81 -13.56
CA LYS A 67 29.22 -0.02 -12.69
C LYS A 67 28.82 -0.04 -11.23
N ASN A 68 27.70 -0.69 -10.86
CA ASN A 68 27.20 -0.70 -9.52
C ASN A 68 28.17 -1.40 -8.55
N THR A 69 28.33 -0.80 -7.37
CA THR A 69 29.04 -1.35 -6.21
C THR A 69 28.10 -1.60 -5.04
N THR A 70 26.86 -1.15 -5.14
CA THR A 70 25.75 -1.36 -4.22
C THR A 70 24.53 -1.83 -5.00
N TYR A 71 23.59 -2.51 -4.33
CA TYR A 71 22.26 -2.69 -4.91
C TYR A 71 21.51 -1.35 -4.85
N VAL A 72 21.08 -0.84 -6.00
CA VAL A 72 20.46 0.49 -6.13
C VAL A 72 18.95 0.36 -6.10
N ILE A 73 18.33 0.89 -5.05
CA ILE A 73 16.87 1.04 -4.94
C ILE A 73 16.49 2.43 -5.41
N GLY A 74 15.64 2.52 -6.44
CA GLY A 74 15.10 3.78 -6.92
C GLY A 74 13.75 4.11 -6.29
N LEU A 75 13.46 5.40 -6.18
CA LEU A 75 12.20 5.92 -5.65
C LEU A 75 11.91 7.28 -6.29
N THR A 76 10.68 7.52 -6.73
CA THR A 76 10.17 8.88 -6.89
C THR A 76 9.13 9.18 -5.83
N GLY A 77 8.91 10.45 -5.52
CA GLY A 77 7.88 10.85 -4.58
C GLY A 77 7.93 12.35 -4.34
N PRO A 78 6.84 12.95 -3.85
CA PRO A 78 6.78 14.39 -3.63
C PRO A 78 7.69 14.80 -2.46
N LEU A 79 8.78 15.50 -2.77
CA LEU A 79 9.62 16.16 -1.76
C LEU A 79 9.26 17.63 -1.60
N THR A 80 8.48 18.15 -2.55
CA THR A 80 7.93 19.52 -2.56
C THR A 80 6.46 19.51 -2.95
N GLY A 81 5.74 20.60 -2.67
CA GLY A 81 4.31 20.74 -2.97
C GLY A 81 3.38 20.20 -1.87
N ASP A 82 2.08 20.10 -2.19
CA ASP A 82 1.00 19.85 -1.24
C ASP A 82 1.02 18.44 -0.60
N ALA A 83 1.65 17.46 -1.25
CA ALA A 83 1.78 16.08 -0.75
C ALA A 83 3.19 15.77 -0.23
N SER A 84 4.04 16.78 0.00
CA SER A 84 5.46 16.58 0.33
C SER A 84 5.70 15.82 1.63
N GLN A 85 4.78 15.90 2.59
CA GLN A 85 4.88 15.15 3.84
C GLN A 85 4.98 13.64 3.59
N TYR A 86 4.16 13.09 2.68
CA TYR A 86 4.22 11.67 2.34
C TYR A 86 5.57 11.25 1.75
N GLY A 87 6.07 11.99 0.75
CA GLY A 87 7.35 11.66 0.11
C GLY A 87 8.54 11.74 1.06
N ILE A 88 8.55 12.74 1.94
CA ILE A 88 9.56 12.90 2.99
C ILE A 88 9.49 11.74 3.99
N ALA A 89 8.29 11.32 4.39
CA ALA A 89 8.09 10.20 5.30
C ALA A 89 8.58 8.89 4.68
N VAL A 90 8.19 8.61 3.43
CA VAL A 90 8.65 7.43 2.66
C VAL A 90 10.18 7.40 2.54
N GLN A 91 10.81 8.52 2.16
CA GLN A 91 12.26 8.62 2.08
C GLN A 91 12.94 8.26 3.41
N ARG A 92 12.44 8.83 4.50
CA ARG A 92 12.99 8.64 5.85
C ARG A 92 12.85 7.21 6.34
N GLY A 93 11.65 6.61 6.17
CA GLY A 93 11.38 5.22 6.55
C GLY A 93 12.25 4.24 5.77
N ALA A 94 12.30 4.39 4.45
CA ALA A 94 13.16 3.57 3.57
C ALA A 94 14.64 3.71 3.93
N GLN A 95 15.11 4.93 4.25
CA GLN A 95 16.51 5.16 4.61
C GLN A 95 16.90 4.50 5.95
N ILE A 96 15.99 4.42 6.91
CA ILE A 96 16.24 3.68 8.17
C ILE A 96 16.45 2.20 7.85
N ALA A 97 15.57 1.59 7.04
CA ALA A 97 15.69 0.18 6.67
C ALA A 97 16.98 -0.11 5.90
N VAL A 98 17.36 0.75 4.95
CA VAL A 98 18.62 0.62 4.20
C VAL A 98 19.82 0.71 5.15
N ASP A 99 19.83 1.64 6.09
CA ASP A 99 20.94 1.80 7.04
C ASP A 99 21.06 0.56 7.96
N GLU A 100 19.93 0.03 8.44
CA GLU A 100 19.92 -1.18 9.28
C GLU A 100 20.42 -2.42 8.53
N ILE A 101 19.95 -2.64 7.30
CA ILE A 101 20.40 -3.75 6.44
C ILE A 101 21.92 -3.63 6.17
N ASN A 102 22.38 -2.43 5.86
CA ASN A 102 23.81 -2.19 5.60
C ASN A 102 24.66 -2.40 6.86
N ALA A 103 24.19 -1.94 8.02
CA ALA A 103 24.85 -2.16 9.31
C ALA A 103 24.93 -3.66 9.66
N ALA A 104 23.96 -4.47 9.21
CA ALA A 104 23.95 -5.92 9.35
C ALA A 104 24.83 -6.65 8.31
N GLY A 105 25.50 -5.93 7.41
CA GLY A 105 26.41 -6.50 6.39
C GLY A 105 25.81 -6.63 5.00
N GLY A 106 24.65 -6.03 4.74
CA GLY A 106 24.00 -6.01 3.44
C GLY A 106 23.52 -7.38 2.95
N LEU A 107 23.41 -7.54 1.64
CA LEU A 107 23.10 -8.84 1.01
C LEU A 107 24.42 -9.44 0.47
N ASN A 108 24.86 -10.56 1.04
CA ASN A 108 26.11 -11.24 0.68
C ASN A 108 27.36 -10.32 0.77
N GLY A 109 27.37 -9.39 1.74
CA GLY A 109 28.47 -8.44 1.93
C GLY A 109 28.39 -7.20 1.03
N VAL A 110 27.30 -7.03 0.26
CA VAL A 110 27.07 -5.88 -0.61
C VAL A 110 25.97 -4.99 0.00
N ASN A 111 26.27 -3.72 0.13
CA ASN A 111 25.35 -2.72 0.67
C ASN A 111 24.26 -2.35 -0.35
N PHE A 112 23.20 -1.73 0.16
CA PHE A 112 22.15 -1.09 -0.61
C PHE A 112 22.34 0.44 -0.62
N SER A 113 21.89 1.09 -1.68
CA SER A 113 21.73 2.56 -1.75
C SER A 113 20.31 2.90 -2.15
N LEU A 114 19.80 4.01 -1.61
CA LEU A 114 18.49 4.56 -1.95
C LEU A 114 18.68 5.87 -2.70
N ASN A 115 18.24 5.88 -3.96
CA ASN A 115 18.23 7.10 -4.80
C ASN A 115 16.80 7.58 -4.98
N MET A 116 16.54 8.87 -4.71
CA MET A 116 15.20 9.45 -4.80
C MET A 116 15.19 10.70 -5.68
N LYS A 117 14.11 10.85 -6.46
CA LYS A 117 13.79 12.06 -7.24
C LYS A 117 12.46 12.65 -6.79
N ASP A 118 12.39 13.98 -6.77
CA ASP A 118 11.16 14.72 -6.48
C ASP A 118 10.22 14.65 -7.68
N ASP A 119 9.05 14.06 -7.54
CA ASP A 119 8.02 13.99 -8.58
C ASP A 119 6.86 14.99 -8.35
N LYS A 120 6.90 15.75 -7.26
CA LYS A 120 5.90 16.77 -6.90
C LYS A 120 4.45 16.26 -6.95
N ALA A 121 4.26 14.95 -6.81
CA ALA A 121 2.98 14.25 -7.00
C ALA A 121 2.41 14.41 -8.43
N THR A 122 3.27 14.49 -9.46
CA THR A 122 2.84 14.55 -10.86
C THR A 122 3.32 13.36 -11.67
N ALA A 123 2.47 12.86 -12.56
CA ALA A 123 2.80 11.75 -13.46
C ALA A 123 3.99 12.05 -14.37
N ALA A 124 4.11 13.29 -14.86
CA ALA A 124 5.18 13.71 -15.75
C ALA A 124 6.55 13.74 -15.06
N ASP A 125 6.62 14.31 -13.84
CA ASP A 125 7.85 14.35 -13.07
C ASP A 125 8.25 12.93 -12.59
N ALA A 126 7.28 12.05 -12.29
CA ALA A 126 7.53 10.65 -11.94
C ALA A 126 8.17 9.87 -13.10
N SER A 127 7.66 10.01 -14.34
CA SER A 127 8.29 9.41 -15.52
C SER A 127 9.72 9.92 -15.74
N THR A 128 9.92 11.25 -15.64
CA THR A 128 11.26 11.85 -15.79
C THR A 128 12.20 11.38 -14.69
N GLY A 129 11.69 11.27 -13.47
CA GLY A 129 12.44 10.74 -12.32
C GLY A 129 12.83 9.28 -12.51
N TYR A 130 11.93 8.47 -13.07
CA TYR A 130 12.21 7.07 -13.42
C TYR A 130 13.40 6.97 -14.39
N ASP A 131 13.34 7.69 -15.52
CA ASP A 131 14.38 7.65 -16.53
C ASP A 131 15.76 8.01 -15.93
N ALA A 132 15.82 9.06 -15.12
CA ALA A 132 17.05 9.46 -14.44
C ALA A 132 17.56 8.40 -13.44
N LEU A 133 16.67 7.75 -12.68
CA LEU A 133 17.03 6.69 -11.75
C LEU A 133 17.55 5.45 -12.48
N TYR A 134 16.94 5.10 -13.61
CA TYR A 134 17.34 3.96 -14.43
C TYR A 134 18.76 4.16 -15.00
N GLU A 135 19.04 5.35 -15.56
CA GLU A 135 20.37 5.72 -16.04
C GLU A 135 21.42 5.78 -14.91
N GLU A 136 21.01 6.06 -13.67
CA GLU A 136 21.85 6.01 -12.46
C GLU A 136 22.09 4.59 -11.94
N GLY A 137 21.59 3.55 -12.63
CA GLY A 137 21.81 2.14 -12.30
C GLY A 137 20.79 1.53 -11.34
N MET A 138 19.57 2.08 -11.26
CA MET A 138 18.47 1.48 -10.52
C MET A 138 18.22 0.04 -10.97
N GLN A 139 18.12 -0.89 -10.01
CA GLN A 139 17.88 -2.30 -10.27
C GLN A 139 16.50 -2.76 -9.81
N VAL A 140 16.00 -2.12 -8.78
CA VAL A 140 14.71 -2.39 -8.12
C VAL A 140 14.19 -1.07 -7.57
N SER A 141 12.88 -0.93 -7.39
CA SER A 141 12.35 0.35 -6.94
C SER A 141 11.26 0.23 -5.88
N LEU A 142 11.11 1.32 -5.11
CA LEU A 142 9.94 1.61 -4.30
C LEU A 142 8.86 2.35 -5.13
N CYS A 143 8.94 2.30 -6.46
CA CYS A 143 7.99 2.94 -7.36
C CYS A 143 7.86 4.45 -7.10
N SER A 144 6.64 4.91 -6.83
CA SER A 144 6.32 6.24 -6.35
C SER A 144 5.30 6.19 -5.22
N VAL A 145 4.96 7.36 -4.66
CA VAL A 145 4.19 7.52 -3.42
C VAL A 145 2.70 7.75 -3.70
N THR A 146 2.34 8.75 -4.52
CA THR A 146 0.95 9.04 -4.88
C THR A 146 0.49 8.17 -6.06
N SER A 147 -0.78 7.79 -6.09
CA SER A 147 -1.31 6.84 -7.08
C SER A 147 -1.09 7.28 -8.53
N GLY A 148 -1.31 8.55 -8.86
CA GLY A 148 -1.10 9.06 -10.23
C GLY A 148 0.37 9.03 -10.67
N SER A 149 1.31 9.36 -9.77
CA SER A 149 2.75 9.25 -10.00
C SER A 149 3.18 7.80 -10.10
N ALA A 150 2.67 6.93 -9.22
CA ALA A 150 3.00 5.51 -9.19
C ALA A 150 2.52 4.76 -10.45
N GLU A 151 1.34 5.08 -10.98
CA GLU A 151 0.84 4.54 -12.25
C GLU A 151 1.81 4.89 -13.41
N SER A 152 2.26 6.14 -13.47
CA SER A 152 3.20 6.60 -14.49
C SER A 152 4.58 5.94 -14.36
N PHE A 153 5.11 5.85 -13.15
CA PHE A 153 6.37 5.15 -12.85
C PHE A 153 6.28 3.67 -13.22
N ALA A 154 5.20 2.98 -12.81
CA ALA A 154 4.99 1.57 -13.08
C ALA A 154 4.92 1.26 -14.57
N SER A 155 4.30 2.14 -15.36
CA SER A 155 4.25 2.01 -16.82
C SER A 155 5.65 2.06 -17.46
N ARG A 156 6.56 2.90 -16.95
CA ARG A 156 7.97 2.93 -17.38
C ARG A 156 8.71 1.67 -16.91
N ALA A 157 8.47 1.23 -15.68
CA ALA A 157 9.08 0.04 -15.12
C ALA A 157 8.73 -1.24 -15.91
N ASP A 158 7.55 -1.29 -16.54
CA ASP A 158 7.13 -2.39 -17.41
C ASP A 158 8.01 -2.54 -18.64
N GLU A 159 8.42 -1.42 -19.24
CA GLU A 159 9.27 -1.40 -20.44
C GLU A 159 10.66 -1.99 -20.17
N ASP A 160 11.21 -1.75 -18.98
CA ASP A 160 12.57 -2.15 -18.60
C ASP A 160 12.62 -3.39 -17.70
N GLY A 161 11.46 -3.92 -17.29
CA GLY A 161 11.36 -5.08 -16.41
C GLY A 161 11.80 -4.82 -14.97
N VAL A 162 11.75 -3.57 -14.50
CA VAL A 162 12.13 -3.20 -13.13
C VAL A 162 11.03 -3.56 -12.14
N PHE A 163 11.33 -4.38 -11.14
CA PHE A 163 10.39 -4.64 -10.04
C PHE A 163 10.12 -3.37 -9.24
N ALA A 164 8.85 -3.01 -9.13
CA ALA A 164 8.38 -1.78 -8.53
C ALA A 164 7.38 -2.09 -7.39
N LEU A 165 7.81 -1.91 -6.14
CA LEU A 165 7.00 -2.16 -4.94
C LEU A 165 6.60 -0.84 -4.31
N THR A 166 5.42 -0.30 -4.66
CA THR A 166 4.96 0.97 -4.07
C THR A 166 4.60 0.82 -2.60
N PRO A 167 5.06 1.72 -1.71
CA PRO A 167 4.65 1.74 -0.32
C PRO A 167 3.20 2.19 -0.14
N SER A 168 2.68 3.09 -1.00
CA SER A 168 1.43 3.81 -0.75
C SER A 168 0.57 4.10 -1.99
N GLY A 169 1.04 3.79 -3.21
CA GLY A 169 0.23 3.94 -4.41
C GLY A 169 -0.91 2.90 -4.44
N SER A 170 -2.04 3.21 -3.82
CA SER A 170 -3.11 2.27 -3.48
C SER A 170 -4.10 2.00 -4.62
N SER A 171 -4.13 2.85 -5.66
CA SER A 171 -4.99 2.63 -6.82
C SER A 171 -4.67 1.34 -7.57
N ASP A 172 -5.71 0.60 -7.95
CA ASP A 172 -5.54 -0.61 -8.77
C ASP A 172 -4.91 -0.31 -10.14
N LYS A 173 -4.97 0.94 -10.61
CA LYS A 173 -4.30 1.36 -11.85
C LYS A 173 -2.79 1.19 -11.76
N VAL A 174 -2.19 1.35 -10.56
CA VAL A 174 -0.75 1.19 -10.35
C VAL A 174 -0.30 -0.25 -10.64
N ILE A 175 -0.94 -1.23 -10.00
CA ILE A 175 -0.59 -2.64 -10.18
C ILE A 175 -1.05 -3.21 -11.54
N ASN A 176 -2.02 -2.58 -12.18
CA ASN A 176 -2.48 -2.94 -13.53
C ASN A 176 -1.60 -2.29 -14.63
N ALA A 177 -0.79 -1.30 -14.31
CA ALA A 177 0.10 -0.64 -15.27
C ALA A 177 1.29 -1.52 -15.69
N SER A 178 1.69 -2.47 -14.85
CA SER A 178 2.83 -3.35 -15.09
C SER A 178 2.70 -4.66 -14.34
N LYS A 179 3.14 -5.77 -14.96
CA LYS A 179 3.31 -7.04 -14.26
C LYS A 179 4.41 -7.00 -13.18
N TYR A 180 5.28 -6.01 -13.24
CA TYR A 180 6.35 -5.78 -12.26
C TYR A 180 5.90 -4.89 -11.09
N ALA A 181 4.69 -4.32 -11.15
CA ALA A 181 4.18 -3.44 -10.12
C ALA A 181 3.45 -4.20 -9.02
N PHE A 182 3.91 -4.02 -7.80
CA PHE A 182 3.38 -4.59 -6.56
C PHE A 182 3.17 -3.46 -5.55
N ARG A 183 2.30 -3.66 -4.56
CA ARG A 183 2.08 -2.67 -3.49
C ARG A 183 2.26 -3.28 -2.10
N VAL A 184 2.65 -2.44 -1.13
CA VAL A 184 2.68 -2.78 0.29
C VAL A 184 1.37 -2.38 0.97
N CYS A 185 0.75 -1.29 0.54
CA CYS A 185 -0.52 -0.80 1.07
C CYS A 185 -1.71 -1.67 0.65
N PHE A 186 -2.84 -1.52 1.32
CA PHE A 186 -4.11 -2.06 0.86
C PHE A 186 -4.67 -1.23 -0.32
N GLY A 187 -5.61 -1.80 -1.08
CA GLY A 187 -6.14 -1.15 -2.29
C GLY A 187 -7.24 -0.13 -2.01
N ASP A 188 -7.45 0.79 -2.96
CA ASP A 188 -8.57 1.71 -2.96
C ASP A 188 -9.93 1.01 -2.78
N PRO A 189 -10.20 -0.13 -3.46
CA PRO A 189 -11.46 -0.85 -3.26
C PRO A 189 -11.69 -1.34 -1.83
N ASP A 190 -10.62 -1.74 -1.13
CA ASP A 190 -10.71 -2.21 0.25
C ASP A 190 -11.04 -1.04 1.19
N GLN A 191 -10.39 0.10 0.99
CA GLN A 191 -10.62 1.32 1.77
C GLN A 191 -12.05 1.85 1.59
N GLY A 192 -12.50 2.00 0.34
CA GLY A 192 -13.84 2.50 0.04
C GLY A 192 -14.94 1.59 0.56
N THR A 193 -14.77 0.28 0.44
CA THR A 193 -15.70 -0.72 0.97
C THR A 193 -15.78 -0.65 2.50
N LEU A 194 -14.64 -0.66 3.20
CA LEU A 194 -14.59 -0.58 4.65
C LEU A 194 -15.19 0.73 5.17
N ALA A 195 -14.86 1.86 4.51
CA ALA A 195 -15.41 3.16 4.87
C ALA A 195 -16.94 3.17 4.76
N ALA A 196 -17.50 2.68 3.65
CA ALA A 196 -18.96 2.60 3.44
C ALA A 196 -19.63 1.76 4.53
N GLN A 197 -19.09 0.57 4.82
CA GLN A 197 -19.63 -0.33 5.85
C GLN A 197 -19.58 0.31 7.24
N THR A 198 -18.51 1.04 7.56
CA THR A 198 -18.32 1.71 8.83
C THR A 198 -19.31 2.86 8.99
N VAL A 199 -19.34 3.80 8.05
CA VAL A 199 -20.20 4.98 8.19
C VAL A 199 -21.69 4.64 8.06
N ALA A 200 -22.06 3.68 7.21
CA ALA A 200 -23.44 3.24 7.04
C ALA A 200 -24.03 2.56 8.30
N LYS A 201 -23.17 1.96 9.11
CA LYS A 201 -23.54 1.31 10.37
C LYS A 201 -23.73 2.32 11.51
N GLU A 202 -22.91 3.37 11.55
CA GLU A 202 -22.83 4.29 12.68
C GLU A 202 -23.67 5.55 12.49
N PHE A 203 -23.93 5.99 11.23
CA PHE A 203 -24.55 7.27 10.93
C PHE A 203 -25.77 7.15 10.01
N ASN A 204 -26.63 8.18 10.06
CA ASN A 204 -27.82 8.27 9.20
C ASN A 204 -27.67 9.35 8.11
N ASN A 205 -27.13 10.53 8.45
CA ASN A 205 -26.95 11.64 7.53
C ASN A 205 -25.48 11.68 7.08
N ILE A 206 -25.19 11.02 5.96
CA ILE A 206 -23.83 10.82 5.46
C ILE A 206 -23.55 11.82 4.32
N GLY A 207 -22.39 12.46 4.36
CA GLY A 207 -21.84 13.24 3.27
C GLY A 207 -20.54 12.61 2.74
N ALA A 208 -20.16 12.97 1.51
CA ALA A 208 -18.86 12.63 0.94
C ALA A 208 -18.33 13.81 0.14
N ILE A 209 -17.02 14.08 0.23
CA ILE A 209 -16.30 15.05 -0.60
C ILE A 209 -15.09 14.34 -1.19
N TYR A 210 -14.94 14.34 -2.52
CA TYR A 210 -13.82 13.70 -3.19
C TYR A 210 -13.23 14.54 -4.32
N ASP A 211 -11.96 14.31 -4.66
CA ASP A 211 -11.28 14.91 -5.81
C ASP A 211 -11.61 14.07 -7.06
N ASN A 212 -12.37 14.64 -7.98
CA ASN A 212 -12.76 13.96 -9.21
C ASN A 212 -11.68 13.98 -10.31
N SER A 213 -10.51 14.56 -10.03
CA SER A 213 -9.36 14.62 -10.93
C SER A 213 -8.19 13.73 -10.48
N ASP A 214 -8.24 13.19 -9.25
CA ASP A 214 -7.17 12.37 -8.69
C ASP A 214 -7.51 10.86 -8.72
N PRO A 215 -6.62 9.98 -9.25
CA PRO A 215 -6.90 8.55 -9.36
C PRO A 215 -7.15 7.82 -8.05
N TYR A 216 -6.45 8.22 -6.96
CA TYR A 216 -6.63 7.68 -5.62
C TYR A 216 -8.01 8.01 -5.07
N SER A 217 -8.36 9.29 -5.09
CA SER A 217 -9.64 9.78 -4.57
C SER A 217 -10.82 9.17 -5.32
N GLN A 218 -10.74 9.10 -6.66
CA GLN A 218 -11.74 8.46 -7.51
C GLN A 218 -11.89 6.97 -7.20
N GLY A 219 -10.79 6.23 -7.10
CA GLY A 219 -10.81 4.77 -6.89
C GLY A 219 -11.50 4.39 -5.58
N ILE A 220 -11.16 5.08 -4.49
CA ILE A 220 -11.80 4.87 -3.20
C ILE A 220 -13.28 5.27 -3.24
N TYR A 221 -13.58 6.45 -3.82
CA TYR A 221 -14.95 6.94 -3.89
C TYR A 221 -15.86 6.02 -4.70
N GLU A 222 -15.41 5.49 -5.83
CA GLU A 222 -16.18 4.52 -6.63
C GLU A 222 -16.52 3.25 -5.85
N ALA A 223 -15.57 2.72 -5.09
CA ALA A 223 -15.80 1.56 -4.22
C ALA A 223 -16.78 1.89 -3.08
N PHE A 224 -16.61 3.06 -2.44
CA PHE A 224 -17.54 3.56 -1.43
C PHE A 224 -18.96 3.65 -1.98
N LYS A 225 -19.14 4.29 -3.13
CA LYS A 225 -20.43 4.46 -3.81
C LYS A 225 -21.09 3.12 -4.14
N ALA A 226 -20.31 2.19 -4.67
CA ALA A 226 -20.81 0.85 -4.99
C ALA A 226 -21.29 0.09 -3.75
N GLU A 227 -20.54 0.19 -2.64
CA GLU A 227 -20.90 -0.48 -1.39
C GLU A 227 -22.10 0.19 -0.70
N MET A 228 -22.18 1.52 -0.69
CA MET A 228 -23.36 2.26 -0.20
C MET A 228 -24.63 1.84 -0.93
N ALA A 229 -24.55 1.67 -2.26
CA ALA A 229 -25.68 1.19 -3.07
C ALA A 229 -26.10 -0.24 -2.69
N LYS A 230 -25.15 -1.17 -2.44
CA LYS A 230 -25.44 -2.52 -1.95
C LYS A 230 -26.11 -2.51 -0.55
N LEU A 231 -25.68 -1.57 0.30
CA LEU A 231 -26.26 -1.40 1.64
C LEU A 231 -27.61 -0.67 1.64
N GLY A 232 -28.06 -0.15 0.48
CA GLY A 232 -29.31 0.61 0.35
C GLY A 232 -29.28 1.94 1.11
N LYS A 233 -28.11 2.57 1.23
CA LYS A 233 -27.88 3.82 1.97
C LYS A 233 -27.73 4.99 1.01
N GLU A 234 -28.48 6.06 1.27
CA GLU A 234 -28.36 7.34 0.59
C GLU A 234 -27.33 8.23 1.31
N TYR A 235 -26.66 9.11 0.55
CA TYR A 235 -25.72 10.11 1.06
C TYR A 235 -25.68 11.32 0.16
N LYS A 236 -25.14 12.46 0.66
CA LYS A 236 -24.93 13.68 -0.09
C LYS A 236 -23.52 13.69 -0.67
N GLU A 237 -23.39 13.97 -1.95
CA GLU A 237 -22.13 14.01 -2.69
C GLU A 237 -21.71 15.44 -2.99
N GLN A 238 -20.41 15.75 -2.80
CA GLN A 238 -19.74 16.96 -3.23
C GLN A 238 -18.41 16.61 -3.88
N THR A 239 -17.94 17.42 -4.79
CA THR A 239 -16.66 17.21 -5.50
C THR A 239 -15.84 18.48 -5.54
N PHE A 240 -14.56 18.29 -5.86
CA PHE A 240 -13.63 19.32 -6.31
C PHE A 240 -12.66 18.73 -7.34
N ASP A 241 -11.77 19.54 -7.88
CA ASP A 241 -10.76 19.15 -8.85
C ASP A 241 -9.42 19.87 -8.56
N ALA A 242 -8.38 19.56 -9.34
CA ALA A 242 -7.05 20.13 -9.17
C ALA A 242 -6.98 21.67 -9.22
N GLU A 243 -7.91 22.32 -9.93
CA GLU A 243 -7.97 23.78 -10.08
C GLU A 243 -8.72 24.44 -8.91
N ASN A 244 -9.67 23.71 -8.27
CA ASN A 244 -10.63 24.21 -7.29
C ASN A 244 -10.44 23.57 -5.90
N LYS A 245 -9.20 23.40 -5.44
CA LYS A 245 -8.84 22.69 -4.19
C LYS A 245 -8.36 23.58 -3.05
N ARG A 246 -8.76 24.83 -3.00
CA ARG A 246 -8.30 25.78 -1.97
C ARG A 246 -9.42 26.39 -1.12
N ASP A 247 -10.66 26.46 -1.63
CA ASP A 247 -11.82 26.95 -0.90
C ASP A 247 -12.95 25.94 -0.93
N PHE A 248 -13.30 25.42 0.22
CA PHE A 248 -14.32 24.41 0.43
C PHE A 248 -15.57 24.96 1.13
N SER A 249 -15.76 26.27 1.17
CA SER A 249 -16.88 26.92 1.85
C SER A 249 -18.24 26.45 1.33
N THR A 250 -18.35 26.17 0.01
CA THR A 250 -19.57 25.69 -0.62
C THR A 250 -19.88 24.26 -0.22
N GLN A 251 -18.89 23.37 -0.26
CA GLN A 251 -19.03 21.96 0.11
C GLN A 251 -19.37 21.83 1.60
N ALA A 252 -18.67 22.57 2.46
CA ALA A 252 -18.94 22.62 3.89
C ALA A 252 -20.37 23.09 4.21
N GLU A 253 -20.88 24.14 3.52
CA GLU A 253 -22.25 24.60 3.70
C GLU A 253 -23.28 23.56 3.24
N ALA A 254 -23.03 22.86 2.12
CA ALA A 254 -23.92 21.83 1.59
C ALA A 254 -24.04 20.60 2.50
N LEU A 255 -22.98 20.30 3.27
CA LEU A 255 -22.90 19.12 4.12
C LEU A 255 -22.97 19.42 5.62
N LYS A 256 -23.24 20.66 6.04
CA LYS A 256 -23.21 21.08 7.45
C LYS A 256 -24.14 20.31 8.39
N ASP A 257 -25.23 19.77 7.85
CA ASP A 257 -26.23 19.00 8.60
C ASP A 257 -25.97 17.48 8.54
N CYS A 258 -24.83 17.04 7.99
CA CYS A 258 -24.44 15.63 8.03
C CYS A 258 -23.91 15.23 9.42
N ASP A 259 -24.06 13.95 9.77
CA ASP A 259 -23.49 13.37 10.99
C ASP A 259 -22.01 13.02 10.79
N VAL A 260 -21.67 12.63 9.55
CA VAL A 260 -20.32 12.27 9.11
C VAL A 260 -20.07 12.76 7.69
N ILE A 261 -18.84 13.15 7.39
CA ILE A 261 -18.38 13.48 6.03
C ILE A 261 -17.20 12.56 5.68
N PHE A 262 -17.40 11.72 4.68
CA PHE A 262 -16.35 10.86 4.15
C PHE A 262 -15.42 11.64 3.21
N LEU A 263 -14.11 11.51 3.44
CA LEU A 263 -13.04 12.27 2.80
C LEU A 263 -11.96 11.32 2.23
N PRO A 264 -12.18 10.68 1.06
CA PRO A 264 -11.16 9.90 0.38
C PRO A 264 -10.20 10.83 -0.39
N ILE A 265 -9.41 11.61 0.33
CA ILE A 265 -8.57 12.70 -0.20
C ILE A 265 -7.27 12.80 0.60
N TYR A 266 -6.36 13.66 0.17
CA TYR A 266 -5.10 13.90 0.86
C TYR A 266 -5.23 14.89 2.01
N TYR A 267 -4.25 14.84 2.93
CA TYR A 267 -4.24 15.59 4.20
C TYR A 267 -4.38 17.11 4.04
N THR A 268 -3.81 17.71 3.00
CA THR A 268 -3.87 19.16 2.77
C THR A 268 -5.30 19.63 2.53
N GLU A 269 -6.00 19.00 1.60
CA GLU A 269 -7.39 19.31 1.28
C GLU A 269 -8.31 18.94 2.46
N ALA A 270 -8.04 17.84 3.14
CA ALA A 270 -8.79 17.42 4.33
C ALA A 270 -8.70 18.46 5.45
N GLY A 271 -7.51 19.02 5.70
CA GLY A 271 -7.32 20.10 6.67
C GLY A 271 -8.05 21.39 6.30
N LEU A 272 -8.08 21.75 5.01
CA LEU A 272 -8.85 22.90 4.51
C LEU A 272 -10.36 22.68 4.67
N ILE A 273 -10.86 21.47 4.36
CA ILE A 273 -12.26 21.09 4.55
C ILE A 273 -12.63 21.13 6.04
N ALA A 274 -11.79 20.59 6.91
CA ALA A 274 -12.01 20.63 8.35
C ALA A 274 -12.18 22.06 8.89
N LYS A 275 -11.32 22.98 8.46
CA LYS A 275 -11.43 24.41 8.79
C LYS A 275 -12.68 25.08 8.20
N ALA A 276 -13.03 24.74 6.96
CA ALA A 276 -14.25 25.26 6.33
C ALA A 276 -15.51 24.76 7.08
N CYS A 277 -15.55 23.49 7.47
CA CYS A 277 -16.61 22.92 8.28
C CYS A 277 -16.72 23.64 9.63
N ALA A 278 -15.61 23.85 10.34
CA ALA A 278 -15.61 24.58 11.60
C ALA A 278 -16.14 26.02 11.43
N ALA A 279 -15.73 26.73 10.37
CA ALA A 279 -16.19 28.09 10.07
C ALA A 279 -17.69 28.18 9.74
N LYS A 280 -18.30 27.07 9.25
CA LYS A 280 -19.74 26.98 8.95
C LYS A 280 -20.55 26.41 10.12
N GLY A 281 -19.93 26.08 11.25
CA GLY A 281 -20.58 25.45 12.38
C GLY A 281 -21.05 24.02 12.12
N CYS A 282 -20.42 23.32 11.16
CA CYS A 282 -20.63 21.91 10.91
C CYS A 282 -20.01 21.09 12.06
N THR A 283 -20.77 20.15 12.59
CA THR A 283 -20.35 19.28 13.71
C THR A 283 -20.18 17.83 13.28
N ALA A 284 -20.18 17.57 11.97
CA ALA A 284 -19.98 16.25 11.41
C ALA A 284 -18.63 15.66 11.83
N GLU A 285 -18.59 14.36 12.11
CA GLU A 285 -17.36 13.60 12.18
C GLU A 285 -16.73 13.55 10.79
N LEU A 286 -15.40 13.69 10.70
CA LEU A 286 -14.66 13.55 9.45
C LEU A 286 -14.05 12.14 9.41
N PHE A 287 -14.39 11.38 8.39
CA PHE A 287 -13.91 10.01 8.22
C PHE A 287 -13.16 9.88 6.90
N GLY A 288 -11.93 9.41 6.94
CA GLY A 288 -11.11 9.28 5.74
C GLY A 288 -10.38 7.96 5.62
N CYS A 289 -9.50 7.94 4.66
CA CYS A 289 -8.64 6.82 4.32
C CYS A 289 -7.18 7.14 4.67
N ASP A 290 -6.25 6.32 4.24
CA ASP A 290 -4.81 6.47 4.51
C ASP A 290 -4.24 7.85 4.13
N GLY A 291 -4.78 8.51 3.11
CA GLY A 291 -4.43 9.86 2.73
C GLY A 291 -4.74 10.96 3.76
N LEU A 292 -5.43 10.65 4.87
CA LEU A 292 -5.60 11.61 5.96
C LEU A 292 -4.47 11.58 6.99
N ASP A 293 -3.55 10.62 6.92
CA ASP A 293 -2.41 10.61 7.83
C ASP A 293 -1.55 11.87 7.62
N GLY A 294 -1.31 12.61 8.71
CA GLY A 294 -0.67 13.94 8.67
C GLY A 294 -1.65 15.13 8.66
N VAL A 295 -2.97 14.91 8.67
CA VAL A 295 -3.96 16.00 8.72
C VAL A 295 -3.89 16.81 10.01
N ASP A 296 -3.35 16.26 11.08
CA ASP A 296 -3.11 16.94 12.37
C ASP A 296 -2.19 18.16 12.24
N GLU A 297 -1.23 18.13 11.31
CA GLU A 297 -0.36 19.26 11.01
C GLU A 297 -1.07 20.36 10.20
N GLN A 298 -2.23 20.06 9.61
CA GLN A 298 -3.00 20.98 8.77
C GLN A 298 -4.15 21.68 9.51
N ILE A 299 -4.52 21.21 10.69
CA ILE A 299 -5.63 21.76 11.48
C ILE A 299 -5.12 22.62 12.64
N ASP A 300 -6.01 23.40 13.22
CA ASP A 300 -5.76 24.24 14.41
C ASP A 300 -6.90 24.10 15.42
N ALA A 301 -6.83 24.82 16.53
CA ALA A 301 -7.81 24.76 17.61
C ALA A 301 -9.24 25.14 17.21
N SER A 302 -9.47 25.68 16.02
CA SER A 302 -10.84 25.95 15.53
C SER A 302 -11.54 24.66 15.07
N VAL A 303 -10.80 23.61 14.72
CA VAL A 303 -11.32 22.32 14.31
C VAL A 303 -11.58 21.47 15.55
N THR A 304 -12.85 21.32 15.91
CA THR A 304 -13.30 20.51 17.06
C THR A 304 -13.98 19.20 16.64
N ALA A 305 -14.13 18.98 15.34
CA ALA A 305 -14.68 17.75 14.80
C ALA A 305 -13.76 16.56 15.13
N LYS A 306 -14.37 15.41 15.41
CA LYS A 306 -13.61 14.16 15.45
C LYS A 306 -13.12 13.82 14.05
N ILE A 307 -11.90 13.38 13.94
CA ILE A 307 -11.30 12.91 12.68
C ILE A 307 -10.88 11.46 12.89
N LYS A 308 -11.37 10.58 12.03
CA LYS A 308 -10.98 9.16 11.98
C LYS A 308 -10.52 8.81 10.58
N TYR A 309 -9.58 7.89 10.47
CA TYR A 309 -9.14 7.39 9.18
C TYR A 309 -8.64 5.94 9.25
N ILE A 310 -8.65 5.31 8.09
CA ILE A 310 -8.16 3.96 7.87
C ILE A 310 -6.65 4.03 7.68
N THR A 311 -5.89 3.17 8.39
CA THR A 311 -4.43 3.10 8.30
C THR A 311 -3.94 1.67 8.58
N PRO A 312 -2.79 1.22 8.06
CA PRO A 312 -2.18 -0.04 8.47
C PRO A 312 -1.27 0.09 9.69
N PHE A 313 -1.06 1.31 10.22
CA PHE A 313 -0.03 1.59 11.22
C PHE A 313 -0.58 2.36 12.41
N ASP A 314 -0.34 1.84 13.60
CA ASP A 314 -0.59 2.53 14.87
C ASP A 314 0.73 2.89 15.55
N VAL A 315 1.10 4.17 15.53
CA VAL A 315 2.31 4.69 16.17
C VAL A 315 2.34 4.47 17.69
N LYS A 316 1.16 4.21 18.31
CA LYS A 316 1.00 3.91 19.73
C LYS A 316 1.04 2.40 20.02
N SER A 317 1.30 1.56 19.02
CA SER A 317 1.36 0.10 19.16
C SER A 317 2.33 -0.33 20.25
N THR A 318 1.96 -1.40 20.95
CA THR A 318 2.81 -2.03 21.98
C THR A 318 3.80 -3.04 21.39
N ASP A 319 3.75 -3.32 20.09
CA ASP A 319 4.70 -4.20 19.41
C ASP A 319 6.13 -3.64 19.50
N GLU A 320 7.09 -4.51 19.85
CA GLU A 320 8.49 -4.09 20.09
C GLU A 320 9.19 -3.62 18.79
N LYS A 321 8.82 -4.17 17.62
CA LYS A 321 9.38 -3.70 16.35
C LYS A 321 8.88 -2.28 16.03
N VAL A 322 7.58 -2.03 16.24
CA VAL A 322 7.00 -0.70 16.05
C VAL A 322 7.64 0.30 17.01
N LYS A 323 7.77 -0.02 18.28
CA LYS A 323 8.46 0.85 19.27
C LYS A 323 9.90 1.17 18.86
N SER A 324 10.66 0.16 18.45
CA SER A 324 12.05 0.34 18.01
C SER A 324 12.15 1.23 16.79
N PHE A 325 11.29 1.04 15.80
CA PHE A 325 11.21 1.89 14.62
C PHE A 325 10.87 3.34 14.98
N VAL A 326 9.84 3.54 15.81
CA VAL A 326 9.40 4.87 16.27
C VAL A 326 10.54 5.60 17.00
N GLU A 327 11.30 4.90 17.86
CA GLU A 327 12.44 5.45 18.57
C GLU A 327 13.59 5.81 17.62
N SER A 328 13.93 4.91 16.69
CA SER A 328 14.95 5.15 15.66
C SER A 328 14.58 6.36 14.77
N PHE A 329 13.33 6.44 14.34
CA PHE A 329 12.83 7.55 13.53
C PHE A 329 12.89 8.88 14.28
N LYS A 330 12.41 8.91 15.53
CA LYS A 330 12.48 10.11 16.40
C LYS A 330 13.91 10.56 16.66
N THR A 331 14.80 9.60 16.93
CA THR A 331 16.21 9.90 17.18
C THR A 331 16.89 10.50 15.97
N LYS A 332 16.60 9.94 14.76
CA LYS A 332 17.30 10.36 13.55
C LYS A 332 16.72 11.65 12.96
N TYR A 333 15.40 11.84 13.03
CA TYR A 333 14.72 12.93 12.31
C TYR A 333 14.02 13.94 13.20
N ASN A 334 14.02 13.74 14.52
CA ASN A 334 13.29 14.57 15.49
C ASN A 334 11.80 14.77 15.12
N ALA A 335 11.17 13.70 14.61
CA ALA A 335 9.78 13.68 14.15
C ALA A 335 9.13 12.34 14.53
N THR A 336 7.83 12.28 14.58
CA THR A 336 7.07 11.03 14.74
C THR A 336 6.84 10.40 13.37
N PRO A 337 7.05 9.09 13.17
CA PRO A 337 6.73 8.46 11.91
C PRO A 337 5.22 8.31 11.74
N ASP A 338 4.77 8.35 10.49
CA ASP A 338 3.44 8.01 10.01
C ASP A 338 3.43 6.63 9.31
N GLN A 339 2.29 6.25 8.75
CA GLN A 339 2.16 5.01 8.00
C GLN A 339 3.05 4.97 6.75
N PHE A 340 3.25 6.11 6.06
CA PHE A 340 4.07 6.17 4.85
C PHE A 340 5.53 5.82 5.13
N ALA A 341 6.04 6.28 6.26
CA ALA A 341 7.36 5.90 6.73
C ALA A 341 7.44 4.40 7.09
N ALA A 342 6.41 3.86 7.75
CA ALA A 342 6.36 2.46 8.14
C ALA A 342 6.22 1.52 6.94
N ASP A 343 5.34 1.84 5.98
CA ASP A 343 5.17 1.07 4.74
C ASP A 343 6.45 1.06 3.90
N ALA A 344 7.14 2.20 3.81
CA ALA A 344 8.41 2.28 3.08
C ALA A 344 9.54 1.48 3.75
N TYR A 345 9.60 1.48 5.08
CA TYR A 345 10.50 0.63 5.84
C TYR A 345 10.24 -0.86 5.54
N ASP A 346 8.98 -1.28 5.61
CA ASP A 346 8.57 -2.65 5.29
C ASP A 346 8.88 -3.00 3.83
N ALA A 347 8.64 -2.09 2.88
CA ALA A 347 8.92 -2.29 1.46
C ALA A 347 10.41 -2.60 1.18
N VAL A 348 11.32 -1.89 1.82
CA VAL A 348 12.77 -2.15 1.70
C VAL A 348 13.12 -3.53 2.24
N TYR A 349 12.58 -3.92 3.39
CA TYR A 349 12.81 -5.25 3.96
C TYR A 349 12.17 -6.36 3.13
N ILE A 350 11.02 -6.11 2.50
CA ILE A 350 10.39 -7.06 1.57
C ILE A 350 11.31 -7.29 0.37
N ILE A 351 11.83 -6.24 -0.25
CA ILE A 351 12.79 -6.32 -1.37
C ILE A 351 14.04 -7.09 -0.93
N TYR A 352 14.62 -6.75 0.22
CA TYR A 352 15.79 -7.44 0.76
C TYR A 352 15.54 -8.95 0.95
N ASN A 353 14.43 -9.32 1.59
CA ASN A 353 14.09 -10.72 1.83
C ASN A 353 13.76 -11.46 0.52
N ALA A 354 13.07 -10.81 -0.43
CA ALA A 354 12.79 -11.39 -1.72
C ALA A 354 14.08 -11.64 -2.53
N MET A 355 15.01 -10.68 -2.56
CA MET A 355 16.33 -10.84 -3.20
C MET A 355 17.13 -11.97 -2.55
N LYS A 356 17.11 -12.07 -1.22
CA LYS A 356 17.77 -13.13 -0.47
C LYS A 356 17.17 -14.51 -0.78
N THR A 357 15.83 -14.61 -0.80
CA THR A 357 15.09 -15.85 -1.11
C THR A 357 15.33 -16.28 -2.57
N ALA A 358 15.35 -15.34 -3.52
CA ALA A 358 15.66 -15.62 -4.92
C ALA A 358 17.13 -16.04 -5.15
N GLY A 359 18.03 -15.84 -4.16
CA GLY A 359 19.45 -16.18 -4.27
C GLY A 359 20.28 -15.18 -5.07
N VAL A 360 19.87 -13.90 -5.09
CA VAL A 360 20.60 -12.83 -5.79
C VAL A 360 22.04 -12.73 -5.28
N ASN A 361 23.01 -12.80 -6.20
CA ASN A 361 24.43 -12.87 -5.87
C ASN A 361 25.33 -11.98 -6.76
N ASN A 362 24.75 -11.18 -7.64
CA ASN A 362 25.48 -10.26 -8.51
C ASN A 362 24.95 -8.83 -8.34
N VAL A 363 25.81 -7.93 -7.85
CA VAL A 363 25.48 -6.51 -7.65
C VAL A 363 25.25 -5.75 -8.95
N LYS A 364 25.63 -6.32 -10.09
CA LYS A 364 25.49 -5.73 -11.42
C LYS A 364 24.36 -6.36 -12.22
N VAL A 365 23.54 -7.18 -11.58
CA VAL A 365 22.46 -7.91 -12.25
C VAL A 365 21.58 -6.98 -13.06
N ASP A 366 21.24 -7.43 -14.26
CA ASP A 366 20.29 -6.80 -15.17
C ASP A 366 18.90 -6.62 -14.48
N PRO A 367 18.31 -5.41 -14.55
CA PRO A 367 17.04 -5.12 -13.85
C PRO A 367 15.91 -6.06 -14.23
N GLN A 368 15.75 -6.41 -15.51
CA GLN A 368 14.70 -7.33 -15.95
C GLN A 368 14.89 -8.74 -15.38
N THR A 369 16.12 -9.26 -15.37
CA THR A 369 16.42 -10.56 -14.76
C THR A 369 16.09 -10.56 -13.27
N LEU A 370 16.43 -9.48 -12.58
CA LEU A 370 16.07 -9.30 -11.15
C LEU A 370 14.56 -9.18 -10.97
N GLY A 371 13.90 -8.38 -11.81
CA GLY A 371 12.44 -8.17 -11.76
C GLY A 371 11.66 -9.47 -11.93
N ASP A 372 12.00 -10.29 -12.93
CA ASP A 372 11.37 -11.59 -13.14
C ASP A 372 11.55 -12.53 -11.94
N ALA A 373 12.74 -12.51 -11.31
CA ALA A 373 13.00 -13.30 -10.10
C ALA A 373 12.19 -12.80 -8.89
N LEU A 374 12.05 -11.50 -8.73
CA LEU A 374 11.30 -10.90 -7.62
C LEU A 374 9.80 -11.12 -7.75
N ILE A 375 9.22 -11.01 -8.96
CA ILE A 375 7.82 -11.39 -9.20
C ILE A 375 7.59 -12.84 -8.78
N ALA A 376 8.39 -13.78 -9.30
CA ALA A 376 8.25 -15.20 -8.99
C ALA A 376 8.37 -15.49 -7.49
N THR A 377 9.20 -14.74 -6.78
CA THR A 377 9.41 -14.88 -5.35
C THR A 377 8.26 -14.30 -4.53
N VAL A 378 7.92 -13.02 -4.79
CA VAL A 378 6.93 -12.28 -3.97
C VAL A 378 5.51 -12.82 -4.16
N ALA A 379 5.14 -13.21 -5.39
CA ALA A 379 3.84 -13.82 -5.67
C ALA A 379 3.77 -15.31 -5.31
N SER A 380 4.86 -15.91 -4.80
CA SER A 380 4.87 -17.28 -4.35
C SER A 380 4.03 -17.46 -3.07
N LYS A 381 3.29 -18.56 -2.99
CA LYS A 381 2.50 -18.92 -1.78
C LYS A 381 3.36 -19.14 -0.52
N ASP A 382 4.64 -19.39 -0.72
CA ASP A 382 5.59 -19.64 0.38
C ASP A 382 6.27 -18.35 0.85
N PHE A 383 6.04 -17.21 0.17
CA PHE A 383 6.57 -15.91 0.55
C PHE A 383 5.53 -15.10 1.32
N SER A 384 5.91 -14.67 2.49
CA SER A 384 5.15 -13.73 3.32
C SER A 384 6.11 -12.86 4.10
N TYR A 385 5.66 -11.68 4.51
CA TYR A 385 6.43 -10.78 5.34
C TYR A 385 5.58 -10.24 6.48
N THR A 386 6.12 -10.24 7.70
CA THR A 386 5.50 -9.63 8.89
C THR A 386 6.39 -8.48 9.35
N GLY A 387 5.92 -7.26 9.08
CA GLY A 387 6.61 -6.00 9.36
C GLY A 387 5.92 -5.13 10.39
N LEU A 388 6.16 -3.84 10.28
CA LEU A 388 5.58 -2.79 11.13
C LEU A 388 4.07 -2.62 10.88
N THR A 389 3.66 -2.85 9.64
CA THR A 389 2.31 -2.59 9.15
C THR A 389 1.48 -3.87 8.98
N GLY A 390 1.91 -4.97 9.64
CA GLY A 390 1.18 -6.24 9.68
C GLY A 390 1.83 -7.36 8.87
N THR A 391 1.07 -8.44 8.67
CA THR A 391 1.50 -9.58 7.85
C THR A 391 0.95 -9.44 6.44
N MET A 392 1.82 -9.63 5.46
CA MET A 392 1.53 -9.42 4.06
C MET A 392 1.83 -10.65 3.22
N THR A 393 0.95 -10.92 2.26
CA THR A 393 1.13 -11.85 1.14
C THR A 393 0.65 -11.17 -0.13
N TRP A 394 1.07 -11.67 -1.28
CA TRP A 394 0.75 -11.04 -2.56
C TRP A 394 0.07 -11.99 -3.52
N ALA A 395 -0.94 -11.48 -4.24
CA ALA A 395 -1.51 -12.13 -5.40
C ALA A 395 -0.60 -11.93 -6.63
N GLU A 396 -0.81 -12.75 -7.67
CA GLU A 396 -0.04 -12.68 -8.92
C GLU A 396 -0.14 -11.31 -9.62
N ASN A 397 -1.23 -10.58 -9.40
CA ASN A 397 -1.42 -9.23 -9.94
C ASN A 397 -0.79 -8.11 -9.09
N GLY A 398 0.02 -8.43 -8.08
CA GLY A 398 0.70 -7.47 -7.23
C GLY A 398 -0.14 -6.88 -6.08
N ALA A 399 -1.41 -7.30 -5.94
CA ALA A 399 -2.24 -6.87 -4.81
C ALA A 399 -1.75 -7.46 -3.49
N CYS A 400 -1.66 -6.61 -2.47
CA CYS A 400 -1.24 -7.00 -1.12
C CYS A 400 -2.45 -7.36 -0.26
N SER A 401 -2.36 -8.47 0.48
CA SER A 401 -3.27 -8.77 1.57
C SER A 401 -2.76 -8.10 2.85
N LYS A 402 -3.50 -7.14 3.37
CA LYS A 402 -3.15 -6.36 4.57
C LYS A 402 -4.41 -5.99 5.34
N GLU A 403 -4.35 -6.10 6.66
CA GLU A 403 -5.47 -5.75 7.53
C GLU A 403 -5.41 -4.27 7.93
N PRO A 404 -6.43 -3.46 7.60
CA PRO A 404 -6.49 -2.07 8.03
C PRO A 404 -6.97 -1.95 9.47
N VAL A 405 -6.58 -0.84 10.13
CA VAL A 405 -7.15 -0.39 11.40
C VAL A 405 -7.77 0.99 11.21
N ILE A 406 -8.72 1.35 12.08
CA ILE A 406 -9.28 2.71 12.12
C ILE A 406 -8.70 3.40 13.35
N VAL A 407 -8.08 4.55 13.14
CA VAL A 407 -7.54 5.40 14.21
C VAL A 407 -8.37 6.67 14.35
N GLU A 408 -8.42 7.20 15.58
CA GLU A 408 -9.01 8.50 15.89
C GLU A 408 -7.89 9.48 16.22
N LEU A 409 -7.90 10.61 15.54
CA LEU A 409 -7.04 11.73 15.83
C LEU A 409 -7.56 12.46 17.07
N ASN A 410 -6.74 12.61 18.09
CA ASN A 410 -7.07 13.29 19.35
C ASN A 410 -6.46 14.66 19.42
#